data_55089d41f66b5c24a4cefa5660712299
#
_entry.id   55089d41f66b5c24a4cefa5660712299
#
_cell.length_a   1.000
_cell.length_b   1.000
_cell.length_c   1.000
_cell.angle_alpha   90.00
_cell.angle_beta   90.00
_cell.angle_gamma   90.00
#
_symmetry.space_group_name_H-M   'P 1'
#
loop_
_entity.id
_entity.type
_entity.pdbx_description
1 polymer ?
#
loop_
_entity_poly.entity_id
_entity_poly.type
_entity_poly.pdbx_seq_one_letter_code
_entity_poly.pdbx_strand_id
1 'polypeptide(L)'
;MAAYYAAEVYDIRVELTEREIAILDFERRPWEVNGPKERAIREKFGISPSRYYQIRDSLLDRVEALEYDPLLVRRLRKSRIKRRSNRYGIPQIQSPIR
;
A
#
# COMPACT_ATOMS: atom_id res chain seq x y z
N MET A 1 8.95 -17.28 29.34
CA MET A 1 8.45 -17.99 28.19
C MET A 1 7.40 -17.22 27.43
N ALA A 2 6.45 -16.67 28.13
CA ALA A 2 5.42 -15.91 27.45
C ALA A 2 6.01 -14.76 26.65
N ALA A 3 6.96 -14.06 27.22
CA ALA A 3 7.59 -12.96 26.52
C ALA A 3 8.34 -13.46 25.29
N TYR A 4 8.89 -14.62 25.42
CA TYR A 4 9.61 -15.21 24.33
C TYR A 4 8.68 -15.51 23.15
N TYR A 5 7.52 -16.05 23.47
CA TYR A 5 6.54 -16.33 22.41
C TYR A 5 6.07 -15.06 21.76
N ALA A 6 5.86 -14.04 22.56
CA ALA A 6 5.43 -12.77 21.99
C ALA A 6 6.46 -12.24 21.03
N ALA A 7 7.72 -12.39 21.38
CA ALA A 7 8.79 -11.92 20.49
C ALA A 7 8.78 -12.69 19.20
N GLU A 8 8.55 -13.98 19.28
CA GLU A 8 8.50 -14.77 18.06
C GLU A 8 7.37 -14.34 17.15
N VAL A 9 6.22 -14.07 17.74
CA VAL A 9 5.08 -13.64 16.96
C VAL A 9 5.37 -12.31 16.30
N TYR A 10 5.99 -11.41 17.03
CA TYR A 10 6.35 -10.12 16.46
C TYR A 10 7.34 -10.25 15.33
N ASP A 11 8.31 -11.14 15.49
CA ASP A 11 9.32 -11.32 14.46
C ASP A 11 8.69 -11.75 13.15
N ILE A 12 7.70 -12.61 13.21
CA ILE A 12 7.00 -13.04 12.02
C ILE A 12 6.34 -11.85 11.34
N ARG A 13 5.91 -10.87 12.12
CA ARG A 13 5.16 -9.75 11.59
C ARG A 13 6.02 -8.56 11.22
N VAL A 14 7.24 -8.53 11.69
CA VAL A 14 8.10 -7.38 11.49
C VAL A 14 8.62 -7.30 10.08
N GLU A 15 9.04 -8.42 9.54
CA GLU A 15 9.65 -8.41 8.23
C GLU A 15 8.61 -8.47 7.14
N LEU A 16 8.92 -7.80 6.04
CA LEU A 16 8.08 -7.87 4.87
C LEU A 16 8.26 -9.22 4.19
N THR A 17 7.16 -9.78 3.72
CA THR A 17 7.22 -11.00 2.94
C THR A 17 7.69 -10.68 1.53
N GLU A 18 8.07 -11.71 0.80
CA GLU A 18 8.47 -11.53 -0.59
C GLU A 18 7.36 -10.90 -1.41
N ARG A 19 6.13 -11.31 -1.13
CA ARG A 19 4.98 -10.77 -1.85
C ARG A 19 4.81 -9.29 -1.55
N GLU A 20 4.98 -8.92 -0.30
CA GLU A 20 4.85 -7.52 0.10
C GLU A 20 5.91 -6.65 -0.56
N ILE A 21 7.12 -7.15 -0.59
CA ILE A 21 8.20 -6.44 -1.27
C ILE A 21 7.89 -6.33 -2.77
N ALA A 22 7.38 -7.40 -3.35
CA ALA A 22 7.04 -7.38 -4.77
C ALA A 22 5.96 -6.34 -5.06
N ILE A 23 5.01 -6.17 -4.15
CA ILE A 23 3.97 -5.17 -4.33
C ILE A 23 4.57 -3.76 -4.30
N LEU A 24 5.44 -3.50 -3.34
CA LEU A 24 6.07 -2.19 -3.26
C LEU A 24 6.93 -1.91 -4.49
N ASP A 25 7.69 -2.90 -4.92
CA ASP A 25 8.53 -2.73 -6.10
C ASP A 25 7.69 -2.51 -7.35
N PHE A 26 6.55 -3.20 -7.42
CA PHE A 26 5.63 -3.04 -8.54
C PHE A 26 5.08 -1.62 -8.60
N GLU A 27 4.76 -1.04 -7.43
CA GLU A 27 4.24 0.33 -7.36
C GLU A 27 5.30 1.37 -7.69
N ARG A 28 6.56 1.01 -7.64
CA ARG A 28 7.62 1.95 -7.93
C ARG A 28 7.66 2.32 -9.41
N ARG A 29 7.06 1.49 -10.26
CA ARG A 29 7.05 1.74 -11.69
C ARG A 29 6.09 2.89 -12.02
N PRO A 30 6.37 3.64 -13.09
CA PRO A 30 5.48 4.75 -13.45
C PRO A 30 4.24 4.24 -14.18
N TRP A 31 3.20 4.02 -13.43
CA TRP A 31 1.92 3.59 -13.99
C TRP A 31 1.08 4.80 -14.36
N GLU A 32 0.73 4.91 -15.63
CA GLU A 32 -0.01 6.07 -16.11
C GLU A 32 -1.49 5.86 -16.20
N VAL A 33 -1.88 4.70 -16.63
CA VAL A 33 -3.29 4.43 -16.80
C VAL A 33 -3.63 3.13 -16.11
N ASN A 34 -4.90 2.97 -15.83
CA ASN A 34 -5.35 1.85 -15.03
C ASN A 34 -5.37 0.52 -15.75
N GLY A 35 -5.75 0.55 -17.01
CA GLY A 35 -5.90 -0.70 -17.75
C GLY A 35 -4.65 -1.57 -17.79
N PRO A 36 -3.55 -1.04 -18.25
CA PRO A 36 -2.31 -1.82 -18.28
C PRO A 36 -1.87 -2.27 -16.91
N LYS A 37 -2.04 -1.42 -15.90
CA LYS A 37 -1.66 -1.78 -14.56
C LYS A 37 -2.51 -2.92 -14.02
N GLU A 38 -3.80 -2.87 -14.27
CA GLU A 38 -4.70 -3.91 -13.78
C GLU A 38 -4.38 -5.25 -14.41
N ARG A 39 -4.08 -5.25 -15.70
CA ARG A 39 -3.68 -6.48 -16.35
C ARG A 39 -2.38 -7.02 -15.75
N ALA A 40 -1.42 -6.14 -15.52
CA ALA A 40 -0.15 -6.53 -14.94
C ALA A 40 -0.34 -7.11 -13.53
N ILE A 41 -1.27 -6.55 -12.78
CA ILE A 41 -1.57 -7.06 -11.45
C ILE A 41 -2.07 -8.51 -11.54
N ARG A 42 -3.00 -8.76 -12.44
CA ARG A 42 -3.54 -10.10 -12.61
C ARG A 42 -2.47 -11.08 -13.04
N GLU A 43 -1.63 -10.66 -13.96
CA GLU A 43 -0.60 -11.54 -14.48
C GLU A 43 0.49 -11.82 -13.47
N LYS A 44 0.90 -10.81 -12.72
CA LYS A 44 2.00 -10.97 -11.79
C LYS A 44 1.58 -11.60 -10.47
N PHE A 45 0.43 -11.19 -9.95
CA PHE A 45 0.02 -11.61 -8.61
C PHE A 45 -1.11 -12.63 -8.60
N GLY A 46 -1.80 -12.80 -9.72
CA GLY A 46 -2.86 -13.80 -9.80
C GLY A 46 -4.09 -13.45 -8.97
N ILE A 47 -4.30 -12.18 -8.70
CA ILE A 47 -5.46 -11.73 -7.93
C ILE A 47 -6.12 -10.58 -8.66
N SER A 48 -7.34 -10.26 -8.25
CA SER A 48 -8.06 -9.14 -8.83
C SER A 48 -7.42 -7.83 -8.42
N PRO A 49 -7.58 -6.77 -9.23
CA PRO A 49 -7.09 -5.46 -8.82
C PRO A 49 -7.68 -4.98 -7.50
N SER A 50 -8.95 -5.27 -7.24
CA SER A 50 -9.56 -4.90 -5.96
C SER A 50 -8.81 -5.52 -4.79
N ARG A 51 -8.55 -6.81 -4.91
CA ARG A 51 -7.85 -7.51 -3.84
C ARG A 51 -6.43 -6.97 -3.69
N TYR A 52 -5.78 -6.71 -4.81
CA TYR A 52 -4.44 -6.16 -4.80
C TYR A 52 -4.39 -4.85 -4.02
N TYR A 53 -5.34 -3.95 -4.31
CA TYR A 53 -5.33 -2.65 -3.66
C TYR A 53 -5.66 -2.74 -2.18
N GLN A 54 -6.48 -3.70 -1.78
CA GLN A 54 -6.74 -3.93 -0.37
C GLN A 54 -5.46 -4.32 0.35
N ILE A 55 -4.71 -5.24 -0.24
CA ILE A 55 -3.46 -5.69 0.34
C ILE A 55 -2.45 -4.54 0.37
N ARG A 56 -2.34 -3.81 -0.73
CA ARG A 56 -1.43 -2.69 -0.81
C ARG A 56 -1.73 -1.64 0.25
N ASP A 57 -3.00 -1.30 0.41
CA ASP A 57 -3.37 -0.26 1.36
C ASP A 57 -3.08 -0.68 2.80
N SER A 58 -3.29 -1.94 3.13
CA SER A 58 -2.91 -2.44 4.44
C SER A 58 -1.41 -2.37 4.63
N LEU A 59 -0.68 -2.70 3.57
CA LEU A 59 0.78 -2.67 3.62
C LEU A 59 1.30 -1.26 3.86
N LEU A 60 0.64 -0.26 3.30
CA LEU A 60 1.08 1.12 3.45
C LEU A 60 1.01 1.62 4.88
N ASP A 61 0.26 0.95 5.74
CA ASP A 61 0.14 1.35 7.13
C ASP A 61 1.22 0.74 8.01
N ARG A 62 2.08 -0.09 7.45
CA ARG A 62 3.10 -0.76 8.23
C ARG A 62 4.39 0.03 8.23
N VAL A 63 5.03 0.05 9.38
CA VAL A 63 6.32 0.73 9.55
C VAL A 63 7.38 0.09 8.66
N GLU A 64 7.32 -1.21 8.52
CA GLU A 64 8.31 -1.92 7.70
C GLU A 64 8.28 -1.50 6.24
N ALA A 65 7.10 -1.19 5.73
CA ALA A 65 6.98 -0.70 4.36
C ALA A 65 7.60 0.69 4.24
N LEU A 66 7.34 1.53 5.23
CA LEU A 66 7.91 2.87 5.24
C LEU A 66 9.42 2.83 5.30
N GLU A 67 9.96 1.90 6.06
CA GLU A 67 11.41 1.75 6.16
C GLU A 67 12.01 1.22 4.87
N TYR A 68 11.26 0.37 4.19
CA TYR A 68 11.75 -0.21 2.93
C TYR A 68 11.88 0.83 1.83
N ASP A 69 10.86 1.68 1.68
CA ASP A 69 10.89 2.69 0.64
C ASP A 69 10.06 3.89 1.09
N PRO A 70 10.65 4.78 1.88
CA PRO A 70 9.89 5.87 2.48
C PRO A 70 9.24 6.82 1.46
N LEU A 71 9.94 7.15 0.39
CA LEU A 71 9.38 8.07 -0.58
C LEU A 71 8.18 7.49 -1.29
N LEU A 72 8.30 6.23 -1.68
CA LEU A 72 7.21 5.55 -2.33
C LEU A 72 5.98 5.45 -1.42
N VAL A 73 6.20 5.02 -0.18
CA VAL A 73 5.09 4.83 0.74
C VAL A 73 4.39 6.14 1.04
N ARG A 74 5.15 7.21 1.23
CA ARG A 74 4.56 8.52 1.47
C ARG A 74 3.73 8.98 0.28
N ARG A 75 4.24 8.76 -0.92
CA ARG A 75 3.51 9.12 -2.13
C ARG A 75 2.21 8.33 -2.24
N LEU A 76 2.27 7.04 -1.97
CA LEU A 76 1.08 6.21 -2.07
C LEU A 76 0.05 6.52 -1.00
N ARG A 77 0.51 6.85 0.20
CA ARG A 77 -0.41 7.26 1.25
C ARG A 77 -1.15 8.53 0.87
N LYS A 78 -0.43 9.47 0.28
CA LYS A 78 -1.01 10.72 -0.16
C LYS A 78 -2.05 10.48 -1.24
N SER A 79 -1.73 9.65 -2.21
CA SER A 79 -2.65 9.27 -3.27
C SER A 79 -3.90 8.61 -2.72
N ARG A 80 -3.73 7.74 -1.73
CA ARG A 80 -4.85 7.05 -1.12
C ARG A 80 -5.83 8.03 -0.48
N ILE A 81 -5.30 8.99 0.23
CA ILE A 81 -6.12 10.01 0.88
C ILE A 81 -6.89 10.81 -0.15
N LYS A 82 -6.21 11.23 -1.20
CA LYS A 82 -6.84 12.01 -2.25
C LYS A 82 -7.97 11.24 -2.93
N ARG A 83 -7.70 9.97 -3.24
CA ARG A 83 -8.70 9.12 -3.88
C ARG A 83 -9.92 8.94 -3.01
N ARG A 84 -9.68 8.75 -1.71
CA ARG A 84 -10.76 8.55 -0.75
C ARG A 84 -11.62 9.80 -0.64
N SER A 85 -11.02 10.96 -0.59
CA SER A 85 -11.74 12.21 -0.55
C SER A 85 -12.61 12.39 -1.78
N ASN A 86 -12.06 12.11 -2.94
CA ASN A 86 -12.79 12.26 -4.18
C ASN A 86 -13.99 11.32 -4.24
N ARG A 87 -13.77 10.09 -3.77
CA ARG A 87 -14.82 9.07 -3.82
C ARG A 87 -16.02 9.46 -2.97
N TYR A 88 -15.77 10.01 -1.81
CA TYR A 88 -16.86 10.31 -0.86
C TYR A 88 -17.32 11.74 -0.95
N GLY A 89 -16.77 12.51 -1.88
CA GLY A 89 -17.18 13.90 -2.03
C GLY A 89 -16.79 14.77 -0.87
N ILE A 90 -15.83 14.38 -0.10
CA ILE A 90 -15.37 15.17 1.03
C ILE A 90 -14.59 16.36 0.52
N PRO A 91 -15.00 17.57 0.89
CA PRO A 91 -14.29 18.77 0.42
C PRO A 91 -12.87 18.74 0.92
N GLN A 92 -12.02 19.18 0.00
CA GLN A 92 -10.64 19.30 0.41
C GLN A 92 -10.57 20.48 1.31
N ILE A 93 -10.17 20.29 2.31
CA ILE A 93 -10.12 21.25 3.21
C ILE A 93 -9.73 22.51 2.87
N GLN A 94 -9.97 22.62 2.52
CA GLN A 94 -9.89 23.40 2.29
C GLN A 94 -10.25 23.97 1.69
N SER A 95 -10.22 23.82 1.32
CA SER A 95 -10.64 24.36 0.69
C SER A 95 -11.18 25.31 1.13
N PRO A 96 -11.14 25.69 1.70
CA PRO A 96 -11.76 26.53 2.18
C PRO A 96 -11.42 27.65 2.03
N ILE A 97 -11.18 27.85 1.87
CA ILE A 97 -10.97 28.74 1.81
C ILE A 97 -11.27 29.13 0.91
N ARG A 98 -11.64 29.21 0.60
CA ARG A 98 -12.00 29.61 -0.10
C ARG A 98 -12.27 30.26 0.04
#